data_142b56c7279714be3655f76530822cd3
#
_entry.id   142b56c7279714be3655f76530822cd3
#
_cell.length_a   1.000
_cell.length_b   1.000
_cell.length_c   1.000
_cell.angle_alpha   90.00
_cell.angle_beta   90.00
_cell.angle_gamma   90.00
#
_symmetry.space_group_name_H-M   'P 1'
#
loop_
_entity.id
_entity.type
_entity.pdbx_description
1 polymer ?
#
loop_
_entity_poly.entity_id
_entity_poly.type
_entity_poly.pdbx_seq_one_letter_code
_entity_poly.pdbx_strand_id
1 'polypeptide(L)'
;MSYLPNGAIVLPAGEGRPIPGDGLLIPNLVGKVTADQGSGSIAAMEGTAEPGFGPPIHIHHSSEELFYVLQGQMDFQIGDQRVSATPGTLVMVPRGTAHAPRVVGRERARFLVMFAPAGPDGLFYEIAALAQENGGAINDNDSRIEALTAKYDTEHVGPPLQ
;
A
#
# COMPACT_ATOMS: atom_id res chain seq x y z
N MET A 1 -15.95 3.99 -13.40
CA MET A 1 -15.20 5.25 -13.18
C MET A 1 -15.77 6.33 -14.08
N SER A 2 -16.10 7.49 -13.54
CA SER A 2 -16.58 8.65 -14.30
C SER A 2 -15.64 9.83 -14.07
N TYR A 3 -15.18 10.44 -15.17
CA TYR A 3 -14.52 11.74 -15.12
C TYR A 3 -15.56 12.83 -15.37
N LEU A 4 -15.62 13.79 -14.47
CA LEU A 4 -16.45 14.99 -14.68
C LEU A 4 -15.71 15.97 -15.61
N PRO A 5 -16.44 16.90 -16.29
CA PRO A 5 -15.83 17.84 -17.23
C PRO A 5 -14.70 18.72 -16.64
N ASN A 6 -14.68 18.89 -15.31
CA ASN A 6 -13.64 19.63 -14.57
C ASN A 6 -12.45 18.77 -14.13
N GLY A 7 -12.36 17.51 -14.57
CA GLY A 7 -11.29 16.58 -14.21
C GLY A 7 -11.52 15.85 -12.88
N ALA A 8 -12.63 16.07 -12.19
CA ALA A 8 -12.91 15.33 -10.97
C ALA A 8 -13.19 13.85 -11.27
N ILE A 9 -12.69 12.97 -10.40
CA ILE A 9 -12.88 11.52 -10.48
C ILE A 9 -13.97 11.13 -9.48
N VAL A 10 -14.97 10.40 -9.96
CA VAL A 10 -16.01 9.80 -9.12
C VAL A 10 -16.00 8.30 -9.30
N LEU A 11 -15.79 7.59 -8.21
CA LEU A 11 -15.76 6.13 -8.15
C LEU A 11 -16.91 5.65 -7.27
N PRO A 12 -17.87 4.90 -7.80
CA PRO A 12 -18.85 4.17 -7.00
C PRO A 12 -18.18 3.18 -6.04
N ALA A 13 -18.93 2.73 -5.04
CA ALA A 13 -18.45 1.74 -4.08
C ALA A 13 -17.97 0.47 -4.80
N GLY A 14 -16.81 -0.03 -4.39
CA GLY A 14 -16.20 -1.22 -4.97
C GLY A 14 -15.45 -1.00 -6.29
N GLU A 15 -15.64 0.15 -6.97
CA GLU A 15 -14.92 0.43 -8.21
C GLU A 15 -13.52 0.98 -7.98
N GLY A 16 -12.68 0.85 -8.98
CA GLY A 16 -11.30 1.32 -9.05
C GLY A 16 -10.47 0.48 -9.99
N ARG A 17 -9.17 0.71 -10.04
CA ARG A 17 -8.21 -0.08 -10.82
C ARG A 17 -7.67 -1.22 -9.95
N PRO A 18 -8.07 -2.49 -10.20
CA PRO A 18 -7.60 -3.61 -9.38
C PRO A 18 -6.10 -3.83 -9.59
N ILE A 19 -5.44 -4.24 -8.52
CA ILE A 19 -4.07 -4.72 -8.56
C ILE A 19 -4.15 -6.24 -8.55
N PRO A 20 -3.83 -6.92 -9.67
CA PRO A 20 -3.90 -8.36 -9.74
C PRO A 20 -2.84 -8.98 -8.83
N GLY A 21 -3.25 -9.92 -7.97
CA GLY A 21 -2.38 -10.65 -7.06
C GLY A 21 -3.19 -11.58 -6.18
N ASP A 22 -2.57 -12.60 -5.63
CA ASP A 22 -3.20 -13.59 -4.74
C ASP A 22 -3.15 -13.21 -3.26
N GLY A 23 -2.67 -12.03 -2.93
CA GLY A 23 -2.61 -11.51 -1.56
C GLY A 23 -1.44 -12.03 -0.71
N LEU A 24 -0.46 -12.72 -1.27
CA LEU A 24 0.65 -13.25 -0.47
C LEU A 24 1.70 -12.20 -0.13
N LEU A 25 1.99 -11.27 -1.04
CA LEU A 25 2.88 -10.12 -0.81
C LEU A 25 2.16 -8.78 -0.91
N ILE A 26 1.06 -8.75 -1.65
CA ILE A 26 0.23 -7.57 -1.81
C ILE A 26 -1.15 -7.93 -1.30
N PRO A 27 -1.72 -7.17 -0.35
CA PRO A 27 -3.12 -7.33 0.01
C PRO A 27 -3.98 -7.12 -1.25
N ASN A 28 -5.23 -7.54 -1.23
CA ASN A 28 -6.15 -7.18 -2.30
C ASN A 28 -6.27 -5.66 -2.33
N LEU A 29 -5.61 -5.02 -3.30
CA LEU A 29 -5.61 -3.57 -3.45
C LEU A 29 -6.47 -3.16 -4.65
N VAL A 30 -7.12 -2.02 -4.50
CA VAL A 30 -7.87 -1.35 -5.56
C VAL A 30 -7.45 0.11 -5.59
N GLY A 31 -6.76 0.53 -6.64
CA GLY A 31 -6.41 1.93 -6.85
C GLY A 31 -7.67 2.78 -7.06
N LYS A 32 -7.87 3.76 -6.20
CA LYS A 32 -8.96 4.73 -6.27
C LYS A 32 -8.55 5.97 -7.05
N VAL A 33 -7.36 6.45 -6.79
CA VAL A 33 -6.67 7.49 -7.57
C VAL A 33 -5.23 7.02 -7.69
N THR A 34 -4.70 6.99 -8.91
CA THR A 34 -3.33 6.55 -9.20
C THR A 34 -2.48 7.72 -9.68
N ALA A 35 -1.14 7.58 -9.63
CA ALA A 35 -0.20 8.64 -9.98
C ALA A 35 -0.38 9.19 -11.41
N ASP A 36 -0.87 8.35 -12.33
CA ASP A 36 -1.17 8.72 -13.72
C ASP A 36 -2.52 9.44 -13.89
N GLN A 37 -3.29 9.59 -12.81
CA GLN A 37 -4.57 10.29 -12.77
C GLN A 37 -4.41 11.61 -12.00
N GLY A 38 -4.83 12.70 -12.55
CA GLY A 38 -4.71 14.02 -11.91
C GLY A 38 -3.29 14.60 -11.99
N SER A 39 -2.88 15.33 -10.93
CA SER A 39 -1.62 16.09 -10.90
C SER A 39 -0.42 15.32 -10.34
N GLY A 40 -0.58 14.07 -9.96
CA GLY A 40 0.46 13.30 -9.24
C GLY A 40 0.65 13.73 -7.78
N SER A 41 -0.21 14.59 -7.25
CA SER A 41 -0.08 15.08 -5.87
C SER A 41 -0.49 14.05 -4.83
N ILE A 42 -1.36 13.11 -5.19
CA ILE A 42 -1.86 12.08 -4.29
C ILE A 42 -2.21 10.80 -5.08
N ALA A 43 -1.89 9.66 -4.50
CA ALA A 43 -2.49 8.38 -4.85
C ALA A 43 -3.27 7.83 -3.67
N ALA A 44 -4.36 7.11 -3.94
CA ALA A 44 -5.17 6.47 -2.91
C ALA A 44 -5.59 5.08 -3.35
N MET A 45 -5.43 4.11 -2.46
CA MET A 45 -5.83 2.71 -2.69
C MET A 45 -6.66 2.20 -1.52
N GLU A 46 -7.62 1.35 -1.81
CA GLU A 46 -8.34 0.60 -0.80
C GLU A 46 -7.73 -0.80 -0.70
N GLY A 47 -7.34 -1.19 0.50
CA GLY A 47 -6.74 -2.49 0.80
C GLY A 47 -7.63 -3.36 1.66
N THR A 48 -7.55 -4.68 1.43
CA THR A 48 -8.08 -5.72 2.32
C THR A 48 -7.02 -6.77 2.52
N ALA A 49 -6.70 -7.10 3.78
CA ALA A 49 -5.65 -8.04 4.11
C ALA A 49 -6.04 -8.95 5.28
N GLU A 50 -5.51 -10.17 5.28
CA GLU A 50 -5.74 -11.17 6.31
C GLU A 50 -4.85 -10.93 7.55
N PRO A 51 -5.24 -11.44 8.73
CA PRO A 51 -4.40 -11.38 9.92
C PRO A 51 -3.01 -11.98 9.68
N GLY A 52 -1.98 -11.26 10.16
CA GLY A 52 -0.59 -11.64 9.96
C GLY A 52 0.07 -10.99 8.73
N PHE A 53 -0.72 -10.45 7.81
CA PHE A 53 -0.17 -9.72 6.67
C PHE A 53 0.56 -8.45 7.12
N GLY A 54 1.71 -8.19 6.53
CA GLY A 54 2.49 -6.95 6.65
C GLY A 54 3.74 -7.01 5.77
N PRO A 55 4.08 -5.90 5.10
CA PRO A 55 5.30 -5.79 4.32
C PRO A 55 6.53 -5.76 5.23
N PRO A 56 7.75 -5.93 4.68
CA PRO A 56 8.99 -5.60 5.36
C PRO A 56 9.00 -4.18 5.90
N ILE A 57 9.81 -3.91 6.94
CA ILE A 57 10.07 -2.53 7.39
C ILE A 57 10.73 -1.77 6.24
N HIS A 58 10.15 -0.63 5.87
CA HIS A 58 10.58 0.14 4.71
C HIS A 58 10.51 1.65 4.95
N ILE A 59 11.12 2.39 4.04
CA ILE A 59 11.17 3.86 4.02
C ILE A 59 10.67 4.33 2.66
N HIS A 60 9.75 5.29 2.65
CA HIS A 60 9.46 6.12 1.47
C HIS A 60 10.25 7.43 1.60
N HIS A 61 11.21 7.68 0.70
CA HIS A 61 12.08 8.85 0.84
C HIS A 61 11.40 10.14 0.40
N SER A 62 10.49 10.08 -0.57
CA SER A 62 9.87 11.27 -1.18
C SER A 62 8.39 11.45 -0.86
N SER A 63 7.72 10.42 -0.35
CA SER A 63 6.26 10.46 -0.09
C SER A 63 5.95 10.25 1.39
N GLU A 64 4.98 10.98 1.89
CA GLU A 64 4.27 10.60 3.12
C GLU A 64 3.32 9.46 2.80
N GLU A 65 3.14 8.54 3.75
CA GLU A 65 2.16 7.47 3.65
C GLU A 65 1.11 7.62 4.74
N LEU A 66 -0.15 7.54 4.35
CA LEU A 66 -1.28 7.65 5.26
C LEU A 66 -2.11 6.38 5.20
N PHE A 67 -2.48 5.86 6.36
CA PHE A 67 -3.44 4.77 6.51
C PHE A 67 -4.69 5.26 7.23
N TYR A 68 -5.86 4.88 6.73
CA TYR A 68 -7.11 5.06 7.44
C TYR A 68 -7.80 3.71 7.60
N VAL A 69 -7.91 3.23 8.84
CA VAL A 69 -8.50 1.92 9.12
C VAL A 69 -10.01 2.00 9.02
N LEU A 70 -10.60 1.14 8.17
CA LEU A 70 -12.04 1.06 7.93
C LEU A 70 -12.67 -0.12 8.70
N GLN A 71 -11.92 -1.23 8.84
CA GLN A 71 -12.37 -2.45 9.52
C GLN A 71 -11.16 -3.24 10.03
N GLY A 72 -11.37 -4.07 11.07
CA GLY A 72 -10.30 -4.88 11.67
C GLY A 72 -9.36 -4.05 12.54
N GLN A 73 -8.16 -4.58 12.75
CA GLN A 73 -7.14 -3.93 13.56
C GLN A 73 -5.78 -4.04 12.88
N MET A 74 -5.01 -2.99 12.95
CA MET A 74 -3.64 -2.93 12.42
C MET A 74 -2.69 -2.41 13.48
N ASP A 75 -1.52 -3.02 13.59
CA ASP A 75 -0.40 -2.46 14.35
C ASP A 75 0.59 -1.83 13.38
N PHE A 76 1.24 -0.79 13.83
CA PHE A 76 2.28 -0.08 13.07
C PHE A 76 3.54 0.03 13.91
N GLN A 77 4.68 -0.24 13.30
CA GLN A 77 5.95 0.27 13.79
C GLN A 77 6.28 1.52 12.99
N ILE A 78 6.62 2.62 13.67
CA ILE A 78 6.99 3.92 13.10
C ILE A 78 8.25 4.38 13.83
N GLY A 79 9.42 4.27 13.20
CA GLY A 79 10.68 4.37 13.91
C GLY A 79 10.74 3.36 15.05
N ASP A 80 11.00 3.83 16.26
CA ASP A 80 11.06 3.00 17.49
C ASP A 80 9.70 2.86 18.20
N GLN A 81 8.64 3.46 17.67
CA GLN A 81 7.33 3.45 18.30
C GLN A 81 6.43 2.35 17.70
N ARG A 82 5.60 1.74 18.55
CA ARG A 82 4.51 0.86 18.13
C ARG A 82 3.17 1.48 18.46
N VAL A 83 2.26 1.44 17.49
CA VAL A 83 0.92 2.03 17.59
C VAL A 83 -0.09 1.02 17.10
N SER A 84 -1.18 0.83 17.84
CA SER A 84 -2.34 0.04 17.38
C SER A 84 -3.43 0.97 16.86
N ALA A 85 -4.01 0.60 15.72
CA ALA A 85 -5.06 1.35 15.03
C ALA A 85 -6.30 0.48 14.83
N THR A 86 -7.43 1.00 15.26
CA THR A 86 -8.77 0.41 15.09
C THR A 86 -9.59 1.25 14.10
N PRO A 87 -10.78 0.79 13.68
CA PRO A 87 -11.61 1.55 12.73
C PRO A 87 -11.81 3.00 13.13
N GLY A 88 -11.60 3.92 12.19
CA GLY A 88 -11.62 5.37 12.40
C GLY A 88 -10.26 6.00 12.73
N THR A 89 -9.23 5.19 12.94
CA THR A 89 -7.87 5.72 13.20
C THR A 89 -7.19 6.11 11.90
N LEU A 90 -6.61 7.31 11.86
CA LEU A 90 -5.66 7.76 10.85
C LEU A 90 -4.24 7.62 11.40
N VAL A 91 -3.37 7.00 10.61
CA VAL A 91 -1.92 6.98 10.86
C VAL A 91 -1.24 7.68 9.69
N MET A 92 -0.42 8.68 9.95
CA MET A 92 0.40 9.33 8.94
C MET A 92 1.87 9.12 9.26
N VAL A 93 2.60 8.57 8.32
CA VAL A 93 4.03 8.33 8.40
C VAL A 93 4.75 9.38 7.56
N PRO A 94 5.60 10.22 8.16
CA PRO A 94 6.39 11.18 7.41
C PRO A 94 7.40 10.47 6.47
N ARG A 95 7.66 11.09 5.33
CA ARG A 95 8.76 10.64 4.44
C ARG A 95 10.08 10.48 5.20
N GLY A 96 10.87 9.51 4.80
CA GLY A 96 12.16 9.20 5.44
C GLY A 96 12.05 8.44 6.76
N THR A 97 10.85 8.06 7.20
CA THR A 97 10.65 7.32 8.45
C THR A 97 10.50 5.83 8.17
N ALA A 98 11.35 5.01 8.81
CA ALA A 98 11.23 3.56 8.74
C ALA A 98 9.93 3.08 9.41
N HIS A 99 9.14 2.28 8.71
CA HIS A 99 7.86 1.83 9.23
C HIS A 99 7.38 0.53 8.58
N ALA A 100 6.43 -0.13 9.23
CA ALA A 100 5.68 -1.25 8.67
C ALA A 100 4.30 -1.34 9.33
N PRO A 101 3.22 -1.57 8.56
CA PRO A 101 1.93 -2.01 9.07
C PRO A 101 1.91 -3.53 9.26
N ARG A 102 1.03 -4.02 10.15
CA ARG A 102 0.67 -5.44 10.28
C ARG A 102 -0.80 -5.56 10.62
N VAL A 103 -1.50 -6.46 9.95
CA VAL A 103 -2.87 -6.82 10.33
C VAL A 103 -2.82 -7.77 11.51
N VAL A 104 -3.53 -7.44 12.58
CA VAL A 104 -3.57 -8.20 13.83
C VAL A 104 -5.00 -8.62 14.18
N GLY A 105 -5.15 -9.43 15.25
CA GLY A 105 -6.45 -9.92 15.67
C GLY A 105 -6.91 -11.15 14.89
N ARG A 106 -8.24 -11.33 14.73
CA ARG A 106 -8.85 -12.50 14.10
C ARG A 106 -9.60 -12.17 12.81
N GLU A 107 -9.82 -10.91 12.55
CA GLU A 107 -10.57 -10.44 11.40
C GLU A 107 -9.63 -9.80 10.38
N ARG A 108 -9.99 -9.91 9.09
CA ARG A 108 -9.31 -9.17 8.03
C ARG A 108 -9.42 -7.66 8.28
N ALA A 109 -8.38 -6.94 7.96
CA ALA A 109 -8.42 -5.48 7.94
C ALA A 109 -8.88 -4.98 6.57
N ARG A 110 -9.63 -3.87 6.59
CA ARG A 110 -9.91 -3.04 5.43
C ARG A 110 -9.44 -1.63 5.73
N PHE A 111 -8.71 -1.02 4.81
CA PHE A 111 -8.08 0.28 5.02
C PHE A 111 -7.96 1.06 3.71
N LEU A 112 -7.80 2.37 3.85
CA LEU A 112 -7.26 3.20 2.77
C LEU A 112 -5.77 3.39 3.04
N VAL A 113 -4.96 3.31 1.99
CA VAL A 113 -3.57 3.75 1.99
C VAL A 113 -3.42 4.86 0.94
N MET A 114 -2.73 5.92 1.30
CA MET A 114 -2.55 7.09 0.45
C MET A 114 -1.09 7.52 0.47
N PHE A 115 -0.60 7.99 -0.68
CA PHE A 115 0.75 8.53 -0.84
C PHE A 115 0.70 9.97 -1.30
N ALA A 116 1.49 10.84 -0.69
CA ALA A 116 1.59 12.26 -1.02
C ALA A 116 3.07 12.72 -1.01
N PRO A 117 3.64 13.06 -2.18
CA PRO A 117 3.08 12.92 -3.52
C PRO A 117 2.82 11.46 -3.93
N ALA A 118 2.03 11.27 -4.98
CA ALA A 118 1.84 9.98 -5.62
C ALA A 118 3.16 9.47 -6.21
N GLY A 119 3.26 8.15 -6.39
CA GLY A 119 4.45 7.49 -6.94
C GLY A 119 4.55 6.05 -6.44
N PRO A 120 4.62 5.82 -5.12
CA PRO A 120 4.74 4.45 -4.57
C PRO A 120 3.59 3.51 -4.95
N ASP A 121 2.41 4.05 -5.31
CA ASP A 121 1.30 3.26 -5.84
C ASP A 121 1.67 2.46 -7.10
N GLY A 122 2.57 2.98 -7.93
CA GLY A 122 3.07 2.31 -9.14
C GLY A 122 3.82 1.01 -8.83
N LEU A 123 4.51 0.93 -7.69
CA LEU A 123 5.22 -0.26 -7.24
C LEU A 123 4.30 -1.48 -7.19
N PHE A 124 3.10 -1.33 -6.63
CA PHE A 124 2.17 -2.44 -6.46
C PHE A 124 1.69 -3.01 -7.80
N TYR A 125 1.50 -2.16 -8.80
CA TYR A 125 1.13 -2.61 -10.15
C TYR A 125 2.26 -3.37 -10.83
N GLU A 126 3.51 -2.92 -10.67
CA GLU A 126 4.66 -3.60 -11.28
C GLU A 126 5.01 -4.91 -10.57
N ILE A 127 4.91 -4.97 -9.24
CA ILE A 127 5.05 -6.23 -8.50
C ILE A 127 3.96 -7.23 -8.92
N ALA A 128 2.72 -6.79 -9.07
CA ALA A 128 1.65 -7.67 -9.52
C ALA A 128 1.87 -8.19 -10.96
N ALA A 129 2.38 -7.35 -11.86
CA ALA A 129 2.76 -7.78 -13.20
C ALA A 129 3.90 -8.82 -13.17
N LEU A 130 4.91 -8.59 -12.34
CA LEU A 130 6.01 -9.53 -12.13
C LEU A 130 5.51 -10.88 -11.59
N ALA A 131 4.57 -10.86 -10.65
CA ALA A 131 3.93 -12.07 -10.13
C ALA A 131 3.23 -12.87 -11.25
N GLN A 132 2.50 -12.20 -12.12
CA GLN A 132 1.83 -12.85 -13.26
C GLN A 132 2.82 -13.51 -14.23
N GLU A 133 3.93 -12.84 -14.53
CA GLU A 133 5.00 -13.42 -15.35
C GLU A 133 5.58 -14.70 -14.75
N ASN A 134 5.62 -14.78 -13.45
CA ASN A 134 6.15 -15.93 -12.67
C ASN A 134 5.06 -16.97 -12.33
N GLY A 135 3.93 -16.98 -13.02
CA GLY A 135 2.85 -17.96 -12.76
C GLY A 135 2.04 -17.69 -11.49
N GLY A 136 1.99 -16.45 -11.01
CA GLY A 136 1.23 -16.03 -9.85
C GLY A 136 2.03 -16.05 -8.53
N ALA A 137 3.31 -16.42 -8.57
CA ALA A 137 4.17 -16.44 -7.39
C ALA A 137 5.16 -15.27 -7.42
N ILE A 138 5.38 -14.66 -6.28
CA ILE A 138 6.51 -13.76 -6.05
C ILE A 138 7.52 -14.51 -5.17
N ASN A 139 8.78 -14.48 -5.60
CA ASN A 139 9.88 -14.96 -4.78
C ASN A 139 10.47 -13.75 -4.05
N ASP A 140 10.42 -13.73 -2.73
CA ASP A 140 10.96 -12.65 -1.89
C ASP A 140 12.46 -12.37 -2.13
N ASN A 141 13.17 -13.34 -2.70
CA ASN A 141 14.58 -13.21 -3.08
C ASN A 141 14.78 -12.79 -4.56
N ASP A 142 13.73 -12.41 -5.26
CA ASP A 142 13.86 -11.94 -6.64
C ASP A 142 14.48 -10.53 -6.65
N SER A 143 15.71 -10.43 -7.16
CA SER A 143 16.45 -9.15 -7.25
C SER A 143 15.70 -8.05 -8.02
N ARG A 144 14.70 -8.42 -8.83
CA ARG A 144 13.84 -7.47 -9.54
C ARG A 144 12.93 -6.70 -8.58
N ILE A 145 12.55 -7.31 -7.44
CA ILE A 145 11.75 -6.63 -6.40
C ILE A 145 12.53 -5.47 -5.79
N GLU A 146 13.79 -5.69 -5.43
CA GLU A 146 14.66 -4.60 -4.93
C GLU A 146 14.82 -3.48 -5.98
N ALA A 147 14.98 -3.84 -7.24
CA ALA A 147 15.07 -2.85 -8.32
C ALA A 147 13.75 -2.05 -8.48
N LEU A 148 12.60 -2.71 -8.31
CA LEU A 148 11.30 -2.06 -8.35
C LEU A 148 11.08 -1.15 -7.13
N THR A 149 11.40 -1.60 -5.92
CA THR A 149 11.28 -0.76 -4.72
C THR A 149 12.14 0.49 -4.84
N ALA A 150 13.38 0.36 -5.28
CA ALA A 150 14.28 1.50 -5.52
C ALA A 150 13.75 2.45 -6.60
N LYS A 151 13.17 1.93 -7.69
CA LYS A 151 12.54 2.73 -8.74
C LYS A 151 11.42 3.65 -8.21
N TYR A 152 10.70 3.17 -7.20
CA TYR A 152 9.62 3.92 -6.56
C TYR A 152 10.04 4.59 -5.25
N ASP A 153 11.34 4.85 -5.11
CA ASP A 153 11.93 5.57 -3.97
C ASP A 153 11.55 4.95 -2.61
N THR A 154 11.45 3.61 -2.61
CA THR A 154 11.15 2.78 -1.45
C THR A 154 12.35 1.90 -1.12
N GLU A 155 12.76 1.85 0.13
CA GLU A 155 13.89 1.06 0.63
C GLU A 155 13.43 0.09 1.71
N HIS A 156 13.71 -1.21 1.55
CA HIS A 156 13.51 -2.19 2.60
C HIS A 156 14.68 -2.15 3.59
N VAL A 157 14.39 -1.93 4.88
CA VAL A 157 15.39 -1.75 5.94
C VAL A 157 15.30 -2.79 7.05
N GLY A 158 14.35 -3.69 7.00
CA GLY A 158 14.18 -4.74 8.00
C GLY A 158 13.12 -5.76 7.63
N PRO A 159 12.99 -6.85 8.41
CA PRO A 159 11.98 -7.89 8.16
C PRO A 159 10.56 -7.35 8.45
N PRO A 160 9.51 -8.08 8.01
CA PRO A 160 8.13 -7.82 8.45
C PRO A 160 8.00 -7.89 9.98
N LEU A 161 7.02 -7.17 10.53
CA LEU A 161 6.70 -7.22 11.97
C LEU A 161 6.26 -8.64 12.37
N GLN A 162 6.71 -9.08 13.54
CA GLN A 162 6.33 -10.36 14.17
C GLN A 162 5.16 -10.18 15.13
#